data_9819fb8413cbf46e8a39aa5511b2e565
#
_entry.id   9819fb8413cbf46e8a39aa5511b2e565
#
_cell.length_a   1.000
_cell.length_b   1.000
_cell.length_c   1.000
_cell.angle_alpha   90.00
_cell.angle_beta   90.00
_cell.angle_gamma   90.00
#
_symmetry.space_group_name_H-M   'P 1'
#
loop_
_entity.id
_entity.type
_entity.pdbx_description
1 polymer ?
#
loop_
_entity_poly.entity_id
_entity_poly.type
_entity_poly.pdbx_seq_one_letter_code
_entity_poly.pdbx_strand_id
1 'polypeptide(L)'
;MTTDPREPGEAPGAAPPPGGVERSMAAYAARSGMRRKDNGQLDVLHAVGGPRGLAETILPGLVFLVVQLAGTSLGTALAASLGAAAVFTVLRLAQRQSLVQAASGFVGVGVCALVARATGEALDYYVPGFWINTASFAVLGVSLLAGWPLLGVFYGYIRGEGTGWRAVPVRRRAYRVATVMLMAMFAARLLVQVPLYLAENLTGLGVARLVMGVPLYALTLWLAWLVSRPPEQVAAEEQDGT
;
A
#
# COMPACT_ATOMS: atom_id res chain seq x y z
N MET A 1 -33.13 64.37 -7.59
CA MET A 1 -32.20 63.99 -6.55
C MET A 1 -32.55 62.56 -6.21
N THR A 2 -32.05 61.63 -7.01
CA THR A 2 -32.34 60.16 -6.93
C THR A 2 -31.02 59.45 -6.74
N THR A 3 -30.81 58.92 -5.55
CA THR A 3 -29.65 58.14 -5.17
C THR A 3 -29.87 56.67 -5.59
N ASP A 4 -29.03 56.20 -6.49
CA ASP A 4 -28.88 54.83 -6.92
C ASP A 4 -28.19 54.01 -5.81
N PRO A 5 -28.76 52.91 -5.26
CA PRO A 5 -28.05 52.02 -4.37
C PRO A 5 -27.25 51.00 -5.20
N ARG A 6 -25.93 51.18 -5.28
CA ARG A 6 -25.02 50.21 -5.85
C ARG A 6 -25.03 48.92 -4.98
N GLU A 7 -25.44 47.83 -5.60
CA GLU A 7 -25.27 46.50 -5.07
C GLU A 7 -23.76 46.20 -4.85
N PRO A 8 -23.37 45.54 -3.73
CA PRO A 8 -22.00 45.14 -3.52
C PRO A 8 -21.67 44.00 -4.50
N GLY A 9 -20.69 44.24 -5.38
CA GLY A 9 -20.24 43.31 -6.38
C GLY A 9 -19.83 41.96 -5.75
N GLU A 10 -20.41 40.90 -6.28
CA GLU A 10 -19.95 39.54 -6.07
C GLU A 10 -18.47 39.43 -6.48
N ALA A 11 -17.61 39.00 -5.56
CA ALA A 11 -16.22 38.69 -5.84
C ALA A 11 -16.18 37.46 -6.76
N PRO A 12 -15.48 37.52 -7.92
CA PRO A 12 -15.39 36.38 -8.82
C PRO A 12 -14.45 35.34 -8.23
N GLY A 13 -14.91 34.09 -8.02
CA GLY A 13 -14.05 32.92 -7.95
C GLY A 13 -13.90 32.20 -6.63
N ALA A 14 -14.91 32.14 -5.78
CA ALA A 14 -14.93 31.11 -4.73
C ALA A 14 -15.28 29.76 -5.38
N ALA A 15 -14.29 28.86 -5.45
CA ALA A 15 -14.54 27.49 -5.87
C ALA A 15 -15.65 26.86 -5.02
N PRO A 16 -16.57 26.06 -5.60
CA PRO A 16 -17.63 25.43 -4.83
C PRO A 16 -17.05 24.56 -3.71
N PRO A 17 -17.69 24.49 -2.54
CA PRO A 17 -17.18 23.71 -1.41
C PRO A 17 -17.06 22.23 -1.81
N PRO A 18 -15.97 21.56 -1.44
CA PRO A 18 -15.70 20.17 -1.82
C PRO A 18 -16.87 19.27 -1.38
N GLY A 19 -17.29 18.36 -2.28
CA GLY A 19 -18.38 17.43 -2.04
C GLY A 19 -18.14 16.54 -0.81
N GLY A 20 -19.21 15.93 -0.27
CA GLY A 20 -19.12 15.13 0.96
C GLY A 20 -18.06 14.00 0.90
N VAL A 21 -17.85 13.40 -0.28
CA VAL A 21 -16.84 12.36 -0.51
C VAL A 21 -15.42 12.96 -0.46
N GLU A 22 -15.21 14.15 -1.03
CA GLU A 22 -13.91 14.85 -0.99
C GLU A 22 -13.51 15.24 0.43
N ARG A 23 -14.49 15.70 1.25
CA ARG A 23 -14.23 16.00 2.66
C ARG A 23 -13.90 14.75 3.47
N SER A 24 -14.57 13.62 3.24
CA SER A 24 -14.29 12.37 3.93
C SER A 24 -12.95 11.78 3.52
N MET A 25 -12.57 11.88 2.25
CA MET A 25 -11.24 11.44 1.76
C MET A 25 -10.12 12.37 2.25
N ALA A 26 -10.32 13.68 2.26
CA ALA A 26 -9.37 14.64 2.84
C ALA A 26 -9.20 14.42 4.35
N ALA A 27 -10.28 14.14 5.08
CA ALA A 27 -10.24 13.82 6.50
C ALA A 27 -9.54 12.47 6.75
N TYR A 28 -9.72 11.47 5.88
CA TYR A 28 -9.01 10.20 5.94
C TYR A 28 -7.52 10.38 5.63
N ALA A 29 -7.18 11.15 4.59
CA ALA A 29 -5.80 11.47 4.25
C ALA A 29 -5.09 12.23 5.39
N ALA A 30 -5.76 13.19 6.02
CA ALA A 30 -5.24 13.91 7.19
C ALA A 30 -5.03 13.00 8.41
N ARG A 31 -5.88 11.99 8.60
CA ARG A 31 -5.78 11.01 9.69
C ARG A 31 -4.79 9.87 9.41
N SER A 32 -4.52 9.58 8.14
CA SER A 32 -3.61 8.50 7.73
C SER A 32 -2.13 8.84 7.87
N GLY A 33 -1.79 10.04 8.37
CA GLY A 33 -0.40 10.46 8.57
C GLY A 33 0.42 10.63 7.28
N MET A 34 -0.25 10.73 6.13
CA MET A 34 0.41 10.98 4.84
C MET A 34 0.99 12.40 4.82
N ARG A 35 2.26 12.54 5.23
CA ARG A 35 2.99 13.79 5.08
C ARG A 35 3.45 13.94 3.63
N ARG A 36 3.18 15.12 3.06
CA ARG A 36 3.86 15.56 1.84
C ARG A 36 5.18 16.24 2.26
N LYS A 37 6.26 15.89 1.58
CA LYS A 37 7.50 16.69 1.64
C LYS A 37 7.23 18.04 1.02
N ASP A 38 8.03 19.04 1.36
CA ASP A 38 7.91 20.41 0.84
C ASP A 38 7.95 20.50 -0.70
N ASN A 39 8.47 19.45 -1.35
CA ASN A 39 8.48 19.27 -2.81
C ASN A 39 7.21 18.57 -3.38
N GLY A 40 6.12 18.47 -2.62
CA GLY A 40 4.85 17.85 -3.05
C GLY A 40 4.87 16.32 -3.15
N GLN A 41 5.99 15.66 -2.91
CA GLN A 41 6.13 14.21 -2.97
C GLN A 41 5.55 13.55 -1.71
N LEU A 42 4.84 12.44 -1.90
CA LEU A 42 4.46 11.58 -0.78
C LEU A 42 5.71 11.00 -0.13
N ASP A 43 5.85 11.21 1.18
CA ASP A 43 6.88 10.52 1.95
C ASP A 43 6.46 9.05 2.15
N VAL A 44 6.82 8.22 1.15
CA VAL A 44 6.49 6.78 1.12
C VAL A 44 7.05 6.07 2.36
N LEU A 45 8.23 6.49 2.83
CA LEU A 45 8.84 5.91 4.02
C LEU A 45 8.03 6.23 5.27
N HIS A 46 7.47 7.44 5.35
CA HIS A 46 6.58 7.85 6.45
C HIS A 46 5.21 7.18 6.37
N ALA A 47 4.68 6.99 5.15
CA ALA A 47 3.39 6.30 4.92
C ALA A 47 3.43 4.82 5.32
N VAL A 48 4.59 4.17 5.22
CA VAL A 48 4.82 2.76 5.67
C VAL A 48 5.12 2.69 7.18
N GLY A 49 5.14 3.82 7.89
CA GLY A 49 5.48 3.87 9.33
C GLY A 49 6.99 3.93 9.59
N GLY A 50 7.79 4.33 8.61
CA GLY A 50 9.24 4.46 8.72
C GLY A 50 9.97 3.12 8.88
N PRO A 51 11.26 3.12 9.29
CA PRO A 51 12.05 1.90 9.47
C PRO A 51 11.45 0.98 10.53
N ARG A 52 10.71 1.54 11.48
CA ARG A 52 10.00 0.78 12.51
C ARG A 52 8.81 0.02 11.93
N GLY A 53 7.96 0.64 11.11
CA GLY A 53 6.83 -0.04 10.45
C GLY A 53 7.30 -1.16 9.52
N LEU A 54 8.48 -0.98 8.90
CA LEU A 54 9.19 -2.03 8.16
C LEU A 54 9.54 -3.22 9.07
N ALA A 55 10.17 -2.96 10.20
CA ALA A 55 10.55 -4.00 11.16
C ALA A 55 9.33 -4.77 11.67
N GLU A 56 8.25 -4.06 12.01
CA GLU A 56 7.00 -4.65 12.50
C GLU A 56 6.32 -5.58 11.49
N THR A 57 6.45 -5.29 10.19
CA THR A 57 5.91 -6.14 9.11
C THR A 57 6.80 -7.34 8.77
N ILE A 58 8.09 -7.22 8.97
CA ILE A 58 9.07 -8.23 8.59
C ILE A 58 9.35 -9.21 9.74
N LEU A 59 9.51 -8.68 10.96
CA LEU A 59 10.00 -9.45 12.10
C LEU A 59 9.17 -10.68 12.47
N PRO A 60 7.83 -10.67 12.50
CA PRO A 60 7.07 -11.88 12.83
C PRO A 60 7.34 -13.03 11.86
N GLY A 61 7.38 -12.73 10.55
CA GLY A 61 7.70 -13.72 9.51
C GLY A 61 9.15 -14.20 9.56
N LEU A 62 10.08 -13.29 9.88
CA LEU A 62 11.49 -13.64 10.07
C LEU A 62 11.70 -14.52 11.31
N VAL A 63 11.04 -14.19 12.43
CA VAL A 63 11.05 -15.01 13.65
C VAL A 63 10.52 -16.41 13.37
N PHE A 64 9.38 -16.52 12.66
CA PHE A 64 8.86 -17.82 12.25
C PHE A 64 9.92 -18.62 11.48
N LEU A 65 10.50 -18.02 10.44
CA LEU A 65 11.47 -18.69 9.58
C LEU A 65 12.72 -19.14 10.36
N VAL A 66 13.32 -18.26 11.15
CA VAL A 66 14.54 -18.54 11.91
C VAL A 66 14.30 -19.62 12.95
N VAL A 67 13.21 -19.55 13.71
CA VAL A 67 12.88 -20.55 14.74
C VAL A 67 12.58 -21.90 14.10
N GLN A 68 11.87 -21.92 12.98
CA GLN A 68 11.59 -23.17 12.25
C GLN A 68 12.86 -23.81 11.68
N LEU A 69 13.78 -23.01 11.11
CA LEU A 69 15.06 -23.49 10.57
C LEU A 69 16.03 -23.94 11.67
N ALA A 70 15.86 -23.46 12.90
CA ALA A 70 16.61 -23.95 14.05
C ALA A 70 16.20 -25.37 14.50
N GLY A 71 15.31 -26.03 13.77
CA GLY A 71 14.88 -27.41 14.03
C GLY A 71 13.89 -27.53 15.19
N THR A 72 13.21 -26.45 15.58
CA THR A 72 12.19 -26.50 16.63
C THR A 72 10.87 -27.06 16.09
N SER A 73 9.93 -27.36 17.00
CA SER A 73 8.58 -27.79 16.59
C SER A 73 7.84 -26.65 15.87
N LEU A 74 6.97 -27.00 14.94
CA LEU A 74 6.07 -26.03 14.27
C LEU A 74 5.32 -25.15 15.28
N GLY A 75 4.80 -25.77 16.36
CA GLY A 75 4.10 -25.05 17.42
C GLY A 75 4.96 -23.97 18.08
N THR A 76 6.24 -24.25 18.32
CA THR A 76 7.20 -23.29 18.89
C THR A 76 7.44 -22.13 17.93
N ALA A 77 7.65 -22.41 16.65
CA ALA A 77 7.87 -21.37 15.63
C ALA A 77 6.63 -20.46 15.47
N LEU A 78 5.43 -21.05 15.45
CA LEU A 78 4.17 -20.30 15.38
C LEU A 78 3.96 -19.45 16.65
N ALA A 79 4.21 -20.00 17.84
CA ALA A 79 4.09 -19.25 19.10
C ALA A 79 5.06 -18.07 19.16
N ALA A 80 6.32 -18.26 18.72
CA ALA A 80 7.31 -17.19 18.64
C ALA A 80 6.89 -16.08 17.66
N SER A 81 6.39 -16.44 16.49
CA SER A 81 5.90 -15.47 15.49
C SER A 81 4.70 -14.67 16.01
N LEU A 82 3.71 -15.35 16.61
CA LEU A 82 2.56 -14.70 17.23
C LEU A 82 2.95 -13.83 18.41
N GLY A 83 3.90 -14.27 19.24
CA GLY A 83 4.46 -13.49 20.33
C GLY A 83 5.10 -12.19 19.84
N ALA A 84 5.91 -12.25 18.78
CA ALA A 84 6.50 -11.08 18.15
C ALA A 84 5.41 -10.12 17.62
N ALA A 85 4.39 -10.64 16.92
CA ALA A 85 3.27 -9.83 16.44
C ALA A 85 2.49 -9.19 17.59
N ALA A 86 2.27 -9.92 18.69
CA ALA A 86 1.58 -9.40 19.88
C ALA A 86 2.36 -8.26 20.52
N VAL A 87 3.68 -8.38 20.68
CA VAL A 87 4.55 -7.32 21.21
C VAL A 87 4.39 -6.03 20.40
N PHE A 88 4.47 -6.12 19.05
CA PHE A 88 4.29 -4.94 18.20
C PHE A 88 2.88 -4.35 18.31
N THR A 89 1.85 -5.21 18.42
CA THR A 89 0.48 -4.76 18.60
C THR A 89 0.33 -3.98 19.91
N VAL A 90 0.86 -4.50 21.00
CA VAL A 90 0.84 -3.82 22.31
C VAL A 90 1.59 -2.50 22.27
N LEU A 91 2.78 -2.47 21.63
CA LEU A 91 3.56 -1.25 21.47
C LEU A 91 2.80 -0.17 20.66
N ARG A 92 2.06 -0.55 19.61
CA ARG A 92 1.21 0.36 18.83
C ARG A 92 0.04 0.90 19.66
N LEU A 93 -0.60 0.05 20.45
CA LEU A 93 -1.68 0.45 21.35
C LEU A 93 -1.18 1.41 22.44
N ALA A 94 -0.02 1.13 23.04
CA ALA A 94 0.61 2.02 24.02
C ALA A 94 0.94 3.40 23.44
N GLN A 95 1.20 3.49 22.12
CA GLN A 95 1.43 4.74 21.39
C GLN A 95 0.15 5.42 20.92
N ARG A 96 -1.02 4.94 21.32
CA ARG A 96 -2.34 5.48 20.94
C ARG A 96 -2.59 5.50 19.42
N GLN A 97 -1.97 4.57 18.68
CA GLN A 97 -2.30 4.37 17.27
C GLN A 97 -3.69 3.74 17.11
N SER A 98 -4.28 3.80 15.91
CA SER A 98 -5.62 3.25 15.68
C SER A 98 -5.66 1.74 15.97
N LEU A 99 -6.68 1.30 16.70
CA LEU A 99 -6.89 -0.11 17.05
C LEU A 99 -6.91 -1.01 15.80
N VAL A 100 -7.53 -0.54 14.72
CA VAL A 100 -7.61 -1.26 13.45
C VAL A 100 -6.22 -1.49 12.85
N GLN A 101 -5.36 -0.48 12.88
CA GLN A 101 -4.00 -0.57 12.37
C GLN A 101 -3.12 -1.47 13.24
N ALA A 102 -3.26 -1.41 14.56
CA ALA A 102 -2.54 -2.27 15.49
C ALA A 102 -2.95 -3.74 15.34
N ALA A 103 -4.26 -4.02 15.26
CA ALA A 103 -4.80 -5.37 15.19
C ALA A 103 -4.57 -6.04 13.81
N SER A 104 -4.54 -5.29 12.71
CA SER A 104 -4.44 -5.84 11.36
C SER A 104 -3.18 -6.70 11.14
N GLY A 105 -2.03 -6.26 11.68
CA GLY A 105 -0.78 -7.03 11.62
C GLY A 105 -0.86 -8.35 12.39
N PHE A 106 -1.40 -8.31 13.60
CA PHE A 106 -1.58 -9.50 14.43
C PHE A 106 -2.57 -10.50 13.80
N VAL A 107 -3.70 -10.02 13.27
CA VAL A 107 -4.68 -10.86 12.57
C VAL A 107 -4.05 -11.52 11.35
N GLY A 108 -3.25 -10.78 10.57
CA GLY A 108 -2.55 -11.33 9.41
C GLY A 108 -1.61 -12.48 9.76
N VAL A 109 -0.79 -12.30 10.81
CA VAL A 109 0.09 -13.36 11.32
C VAL A 109 -0.73 -14.52 11.90
N GLY A 110 -1.82 -14.21 12.61
CA GLY A 110 -2.74 -15.20 13.18
C GLY A 110 -3.37 -16.11 12.13
N VAL A 111 -3.84 -15.55 11.00
CA VAL A 111 -4.38 -16.34 9.89
C VAL A 111 -3.30 -17.26 9.31
N CYS A 112 -2.07 -16.77 9.09
CA CYS A 112 -0.96 -17.59 8.61
C CYS A 112 -0.65 -18.73 9.59
N ALA A 113 -0.61 -18.44 10.88
CA ALA A 113 -0.36 -19.43 11.92
C ALA A 113 -1.48 -20.49 12.04
N LEU A 114 -2.75 -20.06 11.90
CA LEU A 114 -3.89 -20.98 11.90
C LEU A 114 -3.86 -21.95 10.73
N VAL A 115 -3.52 -21.49 9.53
CA VAL A 115 -3.42 -22.34 8.34
C VAL A 115 -2.30 -23.38 8.55
N ALA A 116 -1.08 -22.96 8.89
CA ALA A 116 0.04 -23.85 9.14
C ALA A 116 -0.24 -24.86 10.28
N ARG A 117 -0.95 -24.43 11.32
CA ARG A 117 -1.35 -25.31 12.42
C ARG A 117 -2.38 -26.36 11.99
N ALA A 118 -3.33 -25.97 11.13
CA ALA A 118 -4.40 -26.84 10.67
C ALA A 118 -3.88 -27.96 9.74
N THR A 119 -2.89 -27.65 8.92
CA THR A 119 -2.28 -28.62 7.99
C THR A 119 -1.12 -29.41 8.62
N GLY A 120 -0.47 -28.87 9.63
CA GLY A 120 0.74 -29.42 10.23
C GLY A 120 2.03 -29.06 9.48
N GLU A 121 1.92 -28.32 8.36
CA GLU A 121 3.04 -28.00 7.46
C GLU A 121 3.51 -26.56 7.63
N ALA A 122 4.83 -26.38 7.83
CA ALA A 122 5.44 -25.07 8.01
C ALA A 122 5.32 -24.18 6.74
N LEU A 123 5.33 -24.78 5.56
CA LEU A 123 5.17 -24.09 4.28
C LEU A 123 3.81 -23.41 4.15
N ASP A 124 2.78 -23.97 4.76
CA ASP A 124 1.42 -23.45 4.67
C ASP A 124 1.19 -22.16 5.45
N TYR A 125 2.17 -21.75 6.28
CA TYR A 125 2.24 -20.40 6.83
C TYR A 125 2.25 -19.32 5.73
N TYR A 126 2.68 -19.65 4.53
CA TYR A 126 2.78 -18.72 3.41
C TYR A 126 1.57 -18.72 2.47
N VAL A 127 0.70 -19.73 2.54
CA VAL A 127 -0.47 -19.91 1.66
C VAL A 127 -1.44 -18.72 1.67
N PRO A 128 -1.81 -18.11 2.81
CA PRO A 128 -2.66 -16.94 2.80
C PRO A 128 -2.10 -15.78 1.96
N GLY A 129 -0.77 -15.67 1.89
CA GLY A 129 -0.10 -14.70 1.03
C GLY A 129 -0.29 -14.97 -0.46
N PHE A 130 -0.37 -16.22 -0.89
CA PHE A 130 -0.66 -16.57 -2.29
C PHE A 130 -2.07 -16.13 -2.68
N TRP A 131 -3.06 -16.41 -1.82
CA TRP A 131 -4.44 -15.97 -2.04
C TRP A 131 -4.56 -14.45 -2.17
N ILE A 132 -3.88 -13.70 -1.28
CA ILE A 132 -3.87 -12.24 -1.33
C ILE A 132 -3.21 -11.73 -2.62
N ASN A 133 -2.06 -12.31 -3.02
CA ASN A 133 -1.38 -11.92 -4.26
C ASN A 133 -2.23 -12.24 -5.49
N THR A 134 -2.86 -13.40 -5.55
CA THR A 134 -3.75 -13.83 -6.65
C THR A 134 -4.98 -12.93 -6.72
N ALA A 135 -5.64 -12.67 -5.60
CA ALA A 135 -6.80 -11.78 -5.54
C ALA A 135 -6.43 -10.35 -5.98
N SER A 136 -5.28 -9.83 -5.51
CA SER A 136 -4.80 -8.50 -5.91
C SER A 136 -4.49 -8.43 -7.40
N PHE A 137 -3.82 -9.45 -7.95
CA PHE A 137 -3.58 -9.56 -9.39
C PHE A 137 -4.88 -9.57 -10.18
N ALA A 138 -5.87 -10.36 -9.76
CA ALA A 138 -7.17 -10.45 -10.41
C ALA A 138 -7.95 -9.13 -10.35
N VAL A 139 -7.99 -8.48 -9.19
CA VAL A 139 -8.68 -7.18 -9.02
C VAL A 139 -8.05 -6.11 -9.90
N LEU A 140 -6.72 -6.03 -9.96
CA LEU A 140 -6.02 -5.09 -10.84
C LEU A 140 -6.28 -5.40 -12.31
N GLY A 141 -6.28 -6.68 -12.70
CA GLY A 141 -6.61 -7.13 -14.04
C GLY A 141 -8.03 -6.74 -14.46
N VAL A 142 -9.01 -7.03 -13.60
CA VAL A 142 -10.41 -6.62 -13.84
C VAL A 142 -10.53 -5.11 -13.93
N SER A 143 -9.83 -4.35 -13.09
CA SER A 143 -9.85 -2.87 -13.14
C SER A 143 -9.31 -2.33 -14.47
N LEU A 144 -8.29 -2.97 -15.03
CA LEU A 144 -7.73 -2.60 -16.33
C LEU A 144 -8.69 -2.95 -17.48
N LEU A 145 -9.30 -4.13 -17.46
CA LEU A 145 -10.28 -4.59 -18.44
C LEU A 145 -11.54 -3.70 -18.43
N ALA A 146 -12.00 -3.31 -17.26
CA ALA A 146 -13.12 -2.38 -17.09
C ALA A 146 -12.78 -0.93 -17.52
N GLY A 147 -11.52 -0.64 -17.90
CA GLY A 147 -11.09 0.72 -18.27
C GLY A 147 -11.02 1.70 -17.10
N TRP A 148 -11.02 1.17 -15.85
CA TRP A 148 -10.87 1.91 -14.61
C TRP A 148 -9.60 1.47 -13.87
N PRO A 149 -8.39 1.85 -14.34
CA PRO A 149 -7.15 1.48 -13.69
C PRO A 149 -7.17 1.91 -12.22
N LEU A 150 -7.02 0.94 -11.31
CA LEU A 150 -7.22 1.15 -9.86
C LEU A 150 -6.27 2.22 -9.30
N LEU A 151 -5.00 2.24 -9.75
CA LEU A 151 -4.07 3.29 -9.35
C LEU A 151 -4.45 4.67 -9.91
N GLY A 152 -5.17 4.72 -11.03
CA GLY A 152 -5.72 5.98 -11.55
C GLY A 152 -6.80 6.55 -10.64
N VAL A 153 -7.68 5.69 -10.13
CA VAL A 153 -8.68 6.09 -9.14
C VAL A 153 -7.98 6.56 -7.86
N PHE A 154 -7.08 5.76 -7.32
CA PHE A 154 -6.39 6.07 -6.06
C PHE A 154 -5.54 7.34 -6.14
N TYR A 155 -4.67 7.45 -7.14
CA TYR A 155 -3.81 8.62 -7.30
C TYR A 155 -4.57 9.86 -7.78
N GLY A 156 -5.64 9.69 -8.58
CA GLY A 156 -6.51 10.79 -9.00
C GLY A 156 -7.16 11.48 -7.80
N TYR A 157 -7.66 10.70 -6.84
CA TYR A 157 -8.20 11.28 -5.60
C TYR A 157 -7.12 11.91 -4.71
N ILE A 158 -5.95 11.27 -4.55
CA ILE A 158 -4.84 11.85 -3.75
C ILE A 158 -4.36 13.17 -4.33
N ARG A 159 -4.34 13.31 -5.66
CA ARG A 159 -3.90 14.53 -6.37
C ARG A 159 -5.00 15.58 -6.51
N GLY A 160 -6.22 15.29 -6.09
CA GLY A 160 -7.37 16.18 -6.26
C GLY A 160 -7.93 16.24 -7.67
N GLU A 161 -7.49 15.35 -8.58
CA GLU A 161 -7.99 15.25 -9.96
C GLU A 161 -9.37 14.57 -10.04
N GLY A 162 -9.80 13.91 -8.95
CA GLY A 162 -11.02 13.10 -8.93
C GLY A 162 -11.00 12.05 -10.05
N THR A 163 -12.03 12.08 -10.92
CA THR A 163 -12.12 11.22 -12.12
C THR A 163 -11.77 11.95 -13.41
N GLY A 164 -11.40 13.25 -13.36
CA GLY A 164 -11.14 14.10 -14.51
C GLY A 164 -9.98 13.61 -15.40
N TRP A 165 -9.02 12.90 -14.81
CA TRP A 165 -7.90 12.27 -15.54
C TRP A 165 -8.34 11.35 -16.69
N ARG A 166 -9.58 10.83 -16.66
CA ARG A 166 -10.10 9.93 -17.72
C ARG A 166 -10.33 10.65 -19.03
N ALA A 167 -10.65 11.94 -19.01
CA ALA A 167 -10.83 12.76 -20.19
C ALA A 167 -9.51 13.06 -20.91
N VAL A 168 -8.36 12.93 -20.21
CA VAL A 168 -7.04 13.24 -20.73
C VAL A 168 -6.33 11.93 -21.14
N PRO A 169 -6.12 11.65 -22.46
CA PRO A 169 -5.56 10.37 -22.92
C PRO A 169 -4.19 10.04 -22.34
N VAL A 170 -3.31 11.04 -22.19
CA VAL A 170 -1.96 10.90 -21.62
C VAL A 170 -2.05 10.43 -20.16
N ARG A 171 -2.92 11.05 -19.36
CA ARG A 171 -3.14 10.69 -17.93
C ARG A 171 -3.68 9.27 -17.81
N ARG A 172 -4.67 8.94 -18.65
CA ARG A 172 -5.25 7.59 -18.66
C ARG A 172 -4.22 6.53 -19.01
N ARG A 173 -3.30 6.80 -19.96
CA ARG A 173 -2.20 5.89 -20.30
C ARG A 173 -1.23 5.74 -19.13
N ALA A 174 -0.81 6.83 -18.50
CA ALA A 174 0.10 6.82 -17.36
C ALA A 174 -0.46 5.99 -16.18
N TYR A 175 -1.74 6.16 -15.85
CA TYR A 175 -2.38 5.37 -14.79
C TYR A 175 -2.59 3.90 -15.15
N ARG A 176 -2.80 3.58 -16.44
CA ARG A 176 -2.80 2.18 -16.90
C ARG A 176 -1.42 1.54 -16.70
N VAL A 177 -0.35 2.23 -17.13
CA VAL A 177 1.03 1.74 -16.96
C VAL A 177 1.32 1.53 -15.46
N ALA A 178 1.00 2.49 -14.60
CA ALA A 178 1.19 2.36 -13.16
C ALA A 178 0.44 1.13 -12.59
N THR A 179 -0.81 0.90 -13.02
CA THR A 179 -1.59 -0.26 -12.58
C THR A 179 -1.01 -1.58 -13.10
N VAL A 180 -0.52 -1.60 -14.36
CA VAL A 180 0.18 -2.77 -14.94
C VAL A 180 1.46 -3.08 -14.17
N MET A 181 2.24 -2.07 -13.77
CA MET A 181 3.45 -2.26 -12.97
C MET A 181 3.14 -2.93 -11.62
N LEU A 182 2.08 -2.47 -10.95
CA LEU A 182 1.65 -3.09 -9.68
C LEU A 182 1.14 -4.52 -9.90
N MET A 183 0.39 -4.77 -10.97
CA MET A 183 -0.08 -6.11 -11.36
C MET A 183 1.10 -7.04 -11.67
N ALA A 184 2.11 -6.55 -12.41
CA ALA A 184 3.33 -7.29 -12.73
C ALA A 184 4.13 -7.66 -11.47
N MET A 185 4.16 -6.79 -10.47
CA MET A 185 4.77 -7.08 -9.17
C MET A 185 4.09 -8.28 -8.49
N PHE A 186 2.74 -8.32 -8.46
CA PHE A 186 2.02 -9.47 -7.89
C PHE A 186 2.26 -10.75 -8.69
N ALA A 187 2.29 -10.65 -10.04
CA ALA A 187 2.64 -11.79 -10.90
C ALA A 187 4.05 -12.31 -10.60
N ALA A 188 5.05 -11.43 -10.52
CA ALA A 188 6.43 -11.79 -10.21
C ALA A 188 6.54 -12.49 -8.84
N ARG A 189 5.79 -12.05 -7.84
CA ARG A 189 5.74 -12.72 -6.54
C ARG A 189 5.20 -14.13 -6.63
N LEU A 190 4.12 -14.34 -7.37
CA LEU A 190 3.55 -15.68 -7.58
C LEU A 190 4.50 -16.57 -8.38
N LEU A 191 5.10 -16.04 -9.45
CA LEU A 191 6.05 -16.77 -10.31
C LEU A 191 7.30 -17.24 -9.56
N VAL A 192 7.74 -16.51 -8.53
CA VAL A 192 8.90 -16.91 -7.71
C VAL A 192 8.46 -17.78 -6.53
N GLN A 193 7.42 -17.40 -5.82
CA GLN A 193 7.06 -18.03 -4.55
C GLN A 193 6.32 -19.35 -4.73
N VAL A 194 5.47 -19.49 -5.76
CA VAL A 194 4.73 -20.74 -5.99
C VAL A 194 5.66 -21.91 -6.37
N PRO A 195 6.64 -21.77 -7.29
CA PRO A 195 7.61 -22.83 -7.54
C PRO A 195 8.43 -23.22 -6.30
N LEU A 196 8.82 -22.24 -5.47
CA LEU A 196 9.56 -22.52 -4.22
C LEU A 196 8.70 -23.30 -3.21
N TYR A 197 7.40 -23.01 -3.16
CA TYR A 197 6.42 -23.74 -2.36
C TYR A 197 6.28 -25.19 -2.85
N LEU A 198 6.11 -25.38 -4.16
CA LEU A 198 5.97 -26.69 -4.78
C LEU A 198 7.26 -27.54 -4.68
N ALA A 199 8.43 -26.88 -4.61
CA ALA A 199 9.72 -27.52 -4.38
C ALA A 199 10.02 -27.77 -2.89
N GLU A 200 9.05 -27.53 -2.00
CA GLU A 200 9.16 -27.67 -0.54
C GLU A 200 10.35 -26.90 0.07
N ASN A 201 10.78 -25.83 -0.60
CA ASN A 201 11.93 -25.03 -0.19
C ASN A 201 11.51 -23.92 0.79
N LEU A 202 11.38 -24.26 2.06
CA LEU A 202 10.97 -23.32 3.12
C LEU A 202 11.92 -22.12 3.22
N THR A 203 13.23 -22.35 3.17
CA THR A 203 14.23 -21.27 3.25
C THR A 203 14.12 -20.31 2.09
N GLY A 204 14.08 -20.84 0.86
CA GLY A 204 13.93 -20.04 -0.35
C GLY A 204 12.63 -19.23 -0.35
N LEU A 205 11.53 -19.86 0.06
CA LEU A 205 10.21 -19.23 0.14
C LEU A 205 10.19 -18.10 1.19
N GLY A 206 10.76 -18.34 2.37
CA GLY A 206 10.87 -17.33 3.42
C GLY A 206 11.71 -16.13 2.99
N VAL A 207 12.88 -16.36 2.42
CA VAL A 207 13.77 -15.30 1.90
C VAL A 207 13.07 -14.53 0.76
N ALA A 208 12.48 -15.24 -0.20
CA ALA A 208 11.74 -14.60 -1.29
C ALA A 208 10.61 -13.70 -0.76
N ARG A 209 9.87 -14.14 0.26
CA ARG A 209 8.82 -13.35 0.87
C ARG A 209 9.34 -12.09 1.55
N LEU A 210 10.48 -12.15 2.21
CA LEU A 210 11.12 -10.99 2.86
C LEU A 210 11.61 -9.98 1.81
N VAL A 211 12.37 -10.43 0.83
CA VAL A 211 12.95 -9.58 -0.23
C VAL A 211 11.86 -8.97 -1.11
N MET A 212 10.90 -9.79 -1.54
CA MET A 212 9.77 -9.35 -2.36
C MET A 212 8.61 -8.76 -1.54
N GLY A 213 8.81 -8.56 -0.24
CA GLY A 213 7.87 -7.94 0.66
C GLY A 213 7.86 -6.42 0.51
N VAL A 214 7.99 -5.72 1.63
CA VAL A 214 7.90 -4.25 1.68
C VAL A 214 8.88 -3.55 0.73
N PRO A 215 10.14 -4.00 0.53
CA PRO A 215 11.06 -3.33 -0.40
C PRO A 215 10.52 -3.27 -1.83
N LEU A 216 10.01 -4.40 -2.34
CA LEU A 216 9.46 -4.47 -3.70
C LEU A 216 8.16 -3.68 -3.84
N TYR A 217 7.28 -3.70 -2.80
CA TYR A 217 6.09 -2.86 -2.78
C TYR A 217 6.43 -1.37 -2.82
N ALA A 218 7.35 -0.93 -1.97
CA ALA A 218 7.77 0.46 -1.90
C ALA A 218 8.36 0.94 -3.23
N LEU A 219 9.24 0.14 -3.82
CA LEU A 219 9.83 0.42 -5.13
C LEU A 219 8.76 0.52 -6.22
N THR A 220 7.84 -0.45 -6.29
CA THR A 220 6.79 -0.48 -7.31
C THR A 220 5.83 0.71 -7.18
N LEU A 221 5.41 1.03 -5.97
CA LEU A 221 4.53 2.19 -5.72
C LEU A 221 5.24 3.51 -6.02
N TRP A 222 6.53 3.62 -5.70
CA TRP A 222 7.33 4.80 -6.03
C TRP A 222 7.48 4.97 -7.55
N LEU A 223 7.83 3.91 -8.28
CA LEU A 223 7.91 3.94 -9.74
C LEU A 223 6.54 4.27 -10.38
N ALA A 224 5.47 3.65 -9.89
CA ALA A 224 4.11 3.92 -10.35
C ALA A 224 3.71 5.39 -10.12
N TRP A 225 4.12 5.97 -8.99
CA TRP A 225 3.93 7.39 -8.69
C TRP A 225 4.70 8.27 -9.67
N LEU A 226 5.98 7.96 -9.94
CA LEU A 226 6.83 8.70 -10.88
C LEU A 226 6.24 8.70 -12.29
N VAL A 227 5.89 7.53 -12.83
CA VAL A 227 5.32 7.37 -14.18
C VAL A 227 3.98 8.10 -14.32
N SER A 228 3.26 8.24 -13.23
CA SER A 228 1.94 8.90 -13.22
C SER A 228 1.97 10.39 -12.86
N ARG A 229 3.13 11.05 -12.79
CA ARG A 229 3.23 12.50 -12.54
C ARG A 229 2.57 13.32 -13.65
N PRO A 230 1.90 14.44 -13.33
CA PRO A 230 1.44 15.38 -14.34
C PRO A 230 2.61 16.01 -15.08
N PRO A 231 2.49 16.28 -16.40
CA PRO A 231 3.55 16.94 -17.18
C PRO A 231 3.95 18.31 -16.63
N GLU A 232 2.99 19.06 -16.09
CA GLU A 232 3.24 20.39 -15.49
C GLU A 232 4.14 20.35 -14.26
N GLN A 233 4.07 19.26 -13.47
CA GLN A 233 4.94 19.09 -12.30
C GLN A 233 6.37 18.74 -12.70
N VAL A 234 6.56 18.02 -13.80
CA VAL A 234 7.89 17.69 -14.33
C VAL A 234 8.56 18.95 -14.90
N ALA A 235 7.81 19.77 -15.64
CA ALA A 235 8.33 21.01 -16.21
C ALA A 235 8.69 22.05 -15.13
N ALA A 236 7.97 22.12 -14.02
CA ALA A 236 8.26 23.01 -12.91
C ALA A 236 9.55 22.60 -12.16
N GLU A 237 9.76 21.30 -11.93
CA GLU A 237 10.98 20.79 -11.29
C GLU A 237 12.25 21.02 -12.15
N GLU A 238 12.13 20.93 -13.50
CA GLU A 238 13.25 21.21 -14.42
C GLU A 238 13.64 22.71 -14.43
N GLN A 239 12.68 23.60 -14.19
CA GLN A 239 12.94 25.05 -14.14
C GLN A 239 13.55 25.50 -12.81
N ASP A 240 13.23 24.85 -11.70
CA ASP A 240 13.77 25.16 -10.36
C ASP A 240 15.16 24.54 -10.14
N GLY A 241 15.58 23.57 -10.96
CA GLY A 241 16.86 22.86 -10.85
C GLY A 241 18.00 23.46 -11.70
N THR A 242 17.74 24.56 -12.44
CA THR A 242 18.75 25.33 -13.24
C THR A 242 19.05 26.68 -12.62
#